data_d7a1c5581c3b984806827a256e0adfce
#
_entry.id   d7a1c5581c3b984806827a256e0adfce
#
_cell.length_a   1.000
_cell.length_b   1.000
_cell.length_c   1.000
_cell.angle_alpha   90.00
_cell.angle_beta   90.00
_cell.angle_gamma   90.00
#
_symmetry.space_group_name_H-M   'P 1'
#
loop_
_entity.id
_entity.type
_entity.pdbx_description
1 polymer ?
#
loop_
_entity_poly.entity_id
_entity_poly.type
_entity_poly.pdbx_seq_one_letter_code
_entity_poly.pdbx_strand_id
1 'polypeptide(L)' 'RHPSRDKLVQLCFGMRLDETKASELLERGGCAALRPYVRRDVIIAFCLNRGMDISACDDLLWGLGEETITARPRDRRV' A
#
# COMPACT_ATOMS: atom_id res chain seq x y z
N ARG A 1 -5.19 -13.22 0.84
CA ARG A 1 -5.50 -11.86 0.88
C ARG A 1 -6.06 -11.38 2.20
N HIS A 2 -5.58 -10.30 2.68
CA HIS A 2 -5.99 -9.78 3.97
C HIS A 2 -6.59 -8.39 3.83
N PRO A 3 -7.92 -8.29 3.75
CA PRO A 3 -8.55 -6.98 3.60
C PRO A 3 -8.18 -6.02 4.73
N SER A 4 -8.01 -6.54 5.94
CA SER A 4 -7.66 -5.66 7.06
C SER A 4 -6.25 -5.11 6.92
N ARG A 5 -5.34 -5.84 6.28
CA ARG A 5 -3.99 -5.33 6.06
C ARG A 5 -4.03 -4.16 5.09
N ASP A 6 -4.80 -4.28 4.02
CA ASP A 6 -4.93 -3.20 3.06
C ASP A 6 -5.59 -1.97 3.69
N LYS A 7 -6.52 -2.17 4.61
CA LYS A 7 -7.10 -1.03 5.31
C LYS A 7 -6.08 -0.33 6.19
N LEU A 8 -5.19 -1.08 6.81
CA LEU A 8 -4.11 -0.48 7.61
C LEU A 8 -3.13 0.27 6.70
N VAL A 9 -2.87 -0.27 5.51
CA VAL A 9 -2.01 0.42 4.55
C VAL A 9 -2.66 1.73 4.12
N GLN A 10 -3.97 1.73 3.90
CA GLN A 10 -4.69 2.96 3.57
C GLN A 10 -4.52 3.99 4.68
N LEU A 11 -4.59 3.55 5.92
CA LEU A 11 -4.41 4.43 7.05
C LEU A 11 -3.00 5.01 7.08
N CYS A 12 -2.00 4.21 6.74
CA CYS A 12 -0.62 4.67 6.68
C CYS A 12 -0.48 5.83 5.69
N PHE A 13 -1.13 5.73 4.53
CA PHE A 13 -1.11 6.81 3.57
C PHE A 13 -1.83 8.04 4.10
N GLY A 14 -2.98 7.83 4.73
CA GLY A 14 -3.74 8.94 5.30
C GLY A 14 -2.99 9.68 6.38
N MET A 15 -2.16 8.97 7.15
CA MET A 15 -1.38 9.57 8.21
C MET A 15 -0.01 10.02 7.72
N ARG A 16 0.29 9.82 6.45
CA ARG A 16 1.56 10.20 5.84
C ARG A 16 2.76 9.61 6.55
N LEU A 17 2.65 8.35 6.89
CA LEU A 17 3.74 7.64 7.54
C LEU A 17 4.78 7.22 6.51
N ASP A 18 6.03 7.08 6.95
CA ASP A 18 7.06 6.51 6.10
C ASP A 18 7.03 4.98 6.26
N GLU A 19 7.93 4.31 5.57
CA GLU A 19 7.98 2.85 5.58
C GLU A 19 8.15 2.28 6.99
N THR A 20 9.01 2.88 7.79
CA THR A 20 9.30 2.38 9.13
C THR A 20 8.07 2.47 10.02
N LYS A 21 7.41 3.62 10.01
CA LYS A 21 6.24 3.80 10.85
C LYS A 21 5.06 2.98 10.33
N ALA A 22 4.96 2.83 9.02
CA ALA A 22 3.91 2.02 8.43
C ALA A 22 4.08 0.56 8.84
N SER A 23 5.32 0.06 8.83
CA SER A 23 5.57 -1.32 9.25
C SER A 23 5.21 -1.52 10.72
N GLU A 24 5.50 -0.54 11.57
CA GLU A 24 5.12 -0.62 12.98
C GLU A 24 3.60 -0.68 13.13
N LEU A 25 2.88 0.12 12.36
CA LEU A 25 1.43 0.13 12.45
C LEU A 25 0.86 -1.21 12.00
N LEU A 26 1.39 -1.77 10.93
CA LEU A 26 0.94 -3.07 10.44
C LEU A 26 1.15 -4.14 11.50
N GLU A 27 2.32 -4.15 12.14
CA GLU A 27 2.60 -5.13 13.18
C GLU A 27 1.69 -4.98 14.38
N ARG A 28 1.38 -3.75 14.77
CA ARG A 28 0.48 -3.54 15.88
C ARG A 28 -0.91 -4.03 15.55
N GLY A 29 -1.29 -3.99 14.29
CA GLY A 29 -2.57 -4.50 13.84
C GLY A 29 -2.60 -6.00 13.60
N GLY A 30 -1.52 -6.69 13.95
CA GLY A 30 -1.46 -8.14 13.78
C GLY A 30 -1.14 -8.57 12.36
N CYS A 31 -0.63 -7.66 11.54
CA CYS A 31 -0.29 -7.97 10.16
C CYS A 31 1.22 -7.97 9.95
N ALA A 32 1.65 -8.52 8.84
CA ALA A 32 3.07 -8.52 8.53
C ALA A 32 3.53 -7.11 8.16
N ALA A 33 4.72 -6.75 8.59
CA ALA A 33 5.33 -5.49 8.19
C ALA A 33 5.59 -5.52 6.67
N LEU A 34 5.94 -4.37 6.11
CA LEU A 34 6.29 -4.32 4.70
C LEU A 34 7.55 -5.14 4.48
N ARG A 35 7.51 -6.05 3.52
CA ARG A 35 8.58 -7.01 3.29
C ARG A 35 9.43 -6.61 2.10
N PRO A 36 10.75 -6.61 2.25
CA PRO A 36 11.63 -6.18 1.16
C PRO A 36 11.71 -7.17 0.01
N TYR A 37 11.20 -8.39 0.19
CA TYR A 37 11.22 -9.40 -0.86
C TYR A 37 9.87 -9.59 -1.54
N VAL A 38 8.89 -8.77 -1.21
CA VAL A 38 7.58 -8.83 -1.85
C VAL A 38 7.44 -7.56 -2.69
N ARG A 39 7.32 -7.74 -4.00
CA ARG A 39 7.33 -6.62 -4.93
C ARG A 39 6.28 -5.57 -4.61
N ARG A 40 5.07 -6.01 -4.28
CA ARG A 40 3.98 -5.08 -3.96
C ARG A 40 4.34 -4.23 -2.73
N ASP A 41 4.90 -4.87 -1.70
CA ASP A 41 5.30 -4.17 -0.48
C ASP A 41 6.43 -3.18 -0.76
N VAL A 42 7.35 -3.53 -1.64
CA VAL A 42 8.45 -2.64 -2.01
C VAL A 42 7.90 -1.39 -2.69
N ILE A 43 6.91 -1.56 -3.57
CA ILE A 43 6.30 -0.43 -4.25
C ILE A 43 5.57 0.46 -3.25
N ILE A 44 4.85 -0.13 -2.32
CA ILE A 44 4.13 0.61 -1.29
C ILE A 44 5.11 1.40 -0.42
N ALA A 45 6.21 0.77 -0.02
CA ALA A 45 7.23 1.44 0.79
C ALA A 45 7.84 2.62 0.04
N PHE A 46 8.11 2.43 -1.24
CA PHE A 46 8.65 3.50 -2.07
C PHE A 46 7.69 4.69 -2.09
N CYS A 47 6.40 4.43 -2.29
CA CYS A 47 5.42 5.50 -2.36
C CYS A 47 5.29 6.23 -1.02
N LEU A 48 5.28 5.47 0.09
CA LEU A 48 5.17 6.08 1.41
C LEU A 48 6.38 6.98 1.69
N ASN A 49 7.57 6.47 1.38
CA ASN A 49 8.79 7.23 1.65
C ASN A 49 8.89 8.51 0.80
N ARG A 50 8.21 8.52 -0.34
CA ARG A 50 8.23 9.69 -1.18
C ARG A 50 7.10 10.65 -0.90
N GLY A 51 6.23 10.33 0.04
CA GLY A 51 5.10 11.18 0.39
C GLY A 51 4.01 11.19 -0.67
N MET A 52 3.96 10.15 -1.51
CA MET A 52 2.91 10.03 -2.51
C MET A 52 1.60 9.67 -1.84
N ASP A 53 0.48 10.08 -2.42
CA ASP A 53 -0.81 9.71 -1.86
C ASP A 53 -1.20 8.32 -2.36
N ILE A 54 -2.27 7.77 -1.77
CA ILE A 54 -2.66 6.40 -2.08
C ILE A 54 -3.13 6.25 -3.53
N SER A 55 -3.70 7.29 -4.09
CA SER A 55 -4.15 7.25 -5.47
C SER A 55 -2.97 7.09 -6.42
N ALA A 56 -1.90 7.83 -6.18
CA ALA A 56 -0.69 7.72 -6.99
C ALA A 56 -0.04 6.35 -6.83
N CYS A 57 -0.05 5.82 -5.60
CA CYS A 57 0.50 4.50 -5.36
C CYS A 57 -0.30 3.42 -6.07
N ASP A 58 -1.64 3.52 -6.03
CA ASP A 58 -2.48 2.56 -6.71
C ASP A 58 -2.28 2.61 -8.24
N ASP A 59 -2.08 3.81 -8.78
CA ASP A 59 -1.81 3.92 -10.21
C ASP A 59 -0.50 3.21 -10.56
N LEU A 60 0.50 3.34 -9.71
CA LEU A 60 1.78 2.69 -9.95
C LEU A 60 1.63 1.17 -9.83
N LEU A 61 0.93 0.70 -8.80
CA LEU A 61 0.68 -0.73 -8.62
C LEU A 61 -0.06 -1.30 -9.83
N TRP A 62 -1.10 -0.61 -10.27
CA TRP A 62 -1.89 -1.05 -11.40
C TRP A 62 -1.02 -1.14 -12.65
N GLY A 63 -0.20 -0.11 -12.89
CA GLY A 63 0.66 -0.09 -14.07
C GLY A 63 1.73 -1.17 -14.07
N LEU A 64 2.11 -1.64 -12.88
CA LEU A 64 3.11 -2.69 -12.76
C LEU A 64 2.51 -4.08 -12.61
N GLY A 65 1.20 -4.20 -12.76
CA GLY A 65 0.55 -5.50 -12.71
C GLY A 65 0.33 -6.04 -11.32
N GLU A 66 0.43 -5.17 -10.29
CA GLU A 66 0.20 -5.60 -8.92
C GLU A 66 -1.20 -5.23 -8.47
N GLU A 67 -1.68 -5.92 -7.46
CA GLU A 67 -3.00 -5.65 -6.92
C GLU A 67 -2.99 -4.30 -6.23
N THR A 68 -4.01 -3.48 -6.50
CA THR A 68 -4.10 -2.17 -5.88
C THR A 68 -4.52 -2.29 -4.41
N ILE A 69 -4.32 -1.21 -3.65
CA ILE A 69 -4.67 -1.19 -2.24
C ILE A 69 -6.15 -0.95 -2.09
N THR A 70 -6.70 -0.02 -2.89
CA THR A 70 -8.13 0.26 -2.84
C THR A 70 -8.82 -0.47 -3.99
N ALA A 71 -10.11 -0.71 -3.83
CA ALA A 71 -10.86 -1.35 -4.89
C ALA A 71 -11.00 -0.37 -6.04
N ARG A 72 -10.56 -0.75 -7.23
CA ARG A 72 -10.66 0.11 -8.40
C ARG A 72 -11.73 -0.41 -9.32
N PRO A 73 -12.55 0.48 -9.82
CA PRO A 73 -13.57 0.06 -10.77
C PRO A 73 -12.89 -0.17 -12.10
N ARG A 74 -12.48 -1.43 -12.33
CA ARG A 74 -11.77 -1.74 -13.46
C ARG A 74 -12.56 -1.69 -14.63
N ASP A 75 -13.75 -1.72 -14.54
CA ASP A 75 -14.54 -1.80 -15.71
C ASP A 75 -14.49 -0.50 -16.38
N ARG A 76 -14.06 0.49 -15.83
CA ARG A 76 -14.04 1.58 -16.44
C ARG A 76 -13.12 1.70 -17.41
N ARG A 77 -12.37 0.89 -17.62
CA ARG A 77 -11.41 1.02 -18.43
C ARG A 77 -11.83 0.85 -19.65
N VAL A 78 -12.43 0.71 -19.97
CA VAL A 78 -12.72 0.46 -21.16
C VAL A 78 -12.48 1.00 -21.91
#